data_13e63d0ee29e72ceb1df926b282a6bc0
#
_entry.id   13e63d0ee29e72ceb1df926b282a6bc0
#
_cell.length_a   1.000
_cell.length_b   1.000
_cell.length_c   1.000
_cell.angle_alpha   90.00
_cell.angle_beta   90.00
_cell.angle_gamma   90.00
#
_symmetry.space_group_name_H-M   'P 1'
#
loop_
_entity.id
_entity.type
_entity.pdbx_description
1 polymer ?
#
loop_
_entity_poly.entity_id
_entity_poly.type
_entity_poly.pdbx_seq_one_letter_code
_entity_poly.pdbx_strand_id
1 'polypeptide(L)'
;MSRARTRLLTALAGTAVAALALAGCASSNPLDSGSTPGGGDTASSSTIVIGSQAYYSNEIIAEIYAQALEGAGFTVDRQFNIGQRDTYMPSLEDGSIDLFPEYTGNLLQFFEPDTTATTPDDVYAALQEALPDGLTVLDQSPATDQDSYNVTAAFAEEHNLTSIADLADVDGLVLGGAPELEKRPYGPTGLKDVYGVDVTFSPTADTTVDELVAGNIQLADVYSADPLIKTKDLVTLEDPEGLFLASNVVPLVNADIADEIADVINAVSAALTPEGLIALNVESTVDQRSPEDIAKDWLADNGLS
;
A
#
# COMPACT_ATOMS: atom_id res chain seq x y z
N MET A 1 -25.81 48.38 -33.80
CA MET A 1 -26.46 49.56 -33.19
C MET A 1 -26.12 49.48 -31.70
N SER A 2 -25.36 50.23 -31.21
CA SER A 2 -24.99 51.55 -30.77
C SER A 2 -24.33 51.42 -29.43
N ARG A 3 -23.04 51.66 -29.32
CA ARG A 3 -22.41 52.91 -28.80
C ARG A 3 -22.89 53.27 -27.36
N ALA A 4 -22.10 53.63 -26.41
CA ALA A 4 -20.77 54.22 -26.34
C ALA A 4 -20.42 54.50 -24.86
N ARG A 5 -19.11 54.51 -24.58
CA ARG A 5 -18.32 55.63 -24.01
C ARG A 5 -18.55 55.99 -22.53
N THR A 6 -17.55 55.88 -21.73
CA THR A 6 -16.34 56.67 -21.44
C THR A 6 -16.48 57.65 -20.30
N ARG A 7 -15.54 57.63 -19.37
CA ARG A 7 -14.70 58.68 -18.74
C ARG A 7 -14.38 58.30 -17.30
N LEU A 8 -13.15 57.98 -16.97
CA LEU A 8 -12.02 58.85 -16.61
C LEU A 8 -12.38 59.99 -15.62
N LEU A 9 -11.80 59.90 -14.42
CA LEU A 9 -11.19 61.03 -13.77
C LEU A 9 -10.22 60.59 -12.67
N THR A 10 -9.04 61.07 -12.77
CA THR A 10 -7.84 61.15 -11.98
C THR A 10 -7.95 62.12 -10.79
N ALA A 11 -7.24 61.84 -9.69
CA ALA A 11 -6.52 62.80 -8.83
C ALA A 11 -5.77 61.98 -7.77
N LEU A 12 -4.53 61.89 -7.71
CA LEU A 12 -3.37 62.69 -7.34
C LEU A 12 -3.32 63.11 -5.88
N ALA A 13 -2.18 62.76 -5.31
CA ALA A 13 -1.35 63.43 -4.33
C ALA A 13 -1.45 63.07 -2.85
N GLY A 14 -0.29 62.76 -2.31
CA GLY A 14 0.03 63.01 -0.91
C GLY A 14 1.17 62.20 -0.34
N THR A 15 2.40 62.63 -0.64
CA THR A 15 3.69 62.26 -0.02
C THR A 15 3.75 62.53 1.46
N ALA A 16 4.34 61.61 2.26
CA ALA A 16 5.13 61.98 3.44
C ALA A 16 6.12 60.90 3.84
N VAL A 17 7.39 61.22 3.67
CA VAL A 17 8.57 60.54 4.15
C VAL A 17 8.77 60.89 5.62
N ALA A 18 9.10 59.89 6.45
CA ALA A 18 9.79 60.11 7.71
C ALA A 18 10.68 58.90 8.04
N ALA A 19 11.94 59.05 7.73
CA ALA A 19 13.02 58.20 8.23
C ALA A 19 13.42 58.69 9.62
N LEU A 20 13.58 57.78 10.57
CA LEU A 20 14.35 57.98 11.79
C LEU A 20 15.16 56.74 12.09
N ALA A 21 16.44 56.85 11.81
CA ALA A 21 17.47 56.00 12.33
C ALA A 21 17.87 56.48 13.74
N LEU A 22 18.01 55.57 14.67
CA LEU A 22 18.78 55.77 15.88
C LEU A 22 19.53 54.49 16.22
N ALA A 23 20.83 54.63 16.06
CA ALA A 23 21.85 53.73 16.57
C ALA A 23 21.95 53.86 18.08
N GLY A 24 22.10 52.78 18.78
CA GLY A 24 22.42 52.72 20.20
C GLY A 24 23.44 51.66 20.46
N CYS A 25 24.64 52.15 20.82
CA CYS A 25 25.88 51.39 21.02
C CYS A 25 25.90 50.51 22.26
N ALA A 26 26.54 49.41 22.09
CA ALA A 26 27.48 48.67 22.94
C ALA A 26 27.58 49.03 24.43
N SER A 27 27.54 47.99 25.25
CA SER A 27 28.49 47.81 26.34
C SER A 27 28.83 46.35 26.54
N SER A 28 30.03 46.00 26.16
CA SER A 28 30.76 44.79 26.48
C SER A 28 31.03 44.71 27.97
N ASN A 29 30.66 43.63 28.62
CA ASN A 29 31.31 43.15 29.83
C ASN A 29 31.87 41.76 29.59
N PRO A 30 33.17 41.56 29.63
CA PRO A 30 33.76 40.25 29.69
C PRO A 30 33.90 39.82 31.15
N LEU A 31 33.62 38.58 31.43
CA LEU A 31 33.82 37.81 32.64
C LEU A 31 32.51 37.46 33.37
N ASP A 32 31.90 36.39 32.93
CA ASP A 32 31.49 35.37 33.87
C ASP A 32 31.58 33.99 33.20
N SER A 33 32.48 33.18 33.78
CA SER A 33 32.66 31.80 33.44
C SER A 33 31.58 30.99 34.11
N GLY A 34 30.57 30.58 33.34
CA GLY A 34 29.54 29.65 33.79
C GLY A 34 29.33 28.60 32.75
N SER A 35 30.01 27.48 32.92
CA SER A 35 29.78 26.26 32.16
C SER A 35 28.33 25.81 32.27
N THR A 36 27.63 25.80 31.18
CA THR A 36 26.42 25.01 31.07
C THR A 36 26.61 24.02 29.92
N PRO A 37 26.80 22.75 30.21
CA PRO A 37 26.68 21.72 29.20
C PRO A 37 25.18 21.34 29.13
N GLY A 38 24.57 21.62 28.03
CA GLY A 38 23.19 21.27 27.82
C GLY A 38 22.66 21.79 26.50
N GLY A 39 23.48 21.64 25.44
CA GLY A 39 22.93 21.58 24.10
C GLY A 39 22.39 20.16 23.92
N GLY A 40 21.15 19.91 24.27
CA GLY A 40 20.44 18.83 23.66
C GLY A 40 20.32 19.22 22.19
N ASP A 41 21.00 18.52 21.33
CA ASP A 41 20.61 18.40 19.94
C ASP A 41 19.17 17.89 19.96
N THR A 42 18.21 18.80 19.91
CA THR A 42 16.94 18.45 19.32
C THR A 42 17.29 18.22 17.86
N ALA A 43 17.59 16.98 17.51
CA ALA A 43 17.52 16.53 16.15
C ALA A 43 16.17 17.08 15.65
N SER A 44 16.23 17.94 14.66
CA SER A 44 15.08 18.36 13.90
C SER A 44 14.62 17.07 13.24
N SER A 45 13.67 16.36 13.87
CA SER A 45 13.06 15.22 13.21
C SER A 45 12.43 15.78 11.93
N SER A 46 13.03 15.43 10.79
CA SER A 46 12.41 15.70 9.50
C SER A 46 10.99 15.11 9.53
N THR A 47 10.03 15.84 9.00
CA THR A 47 8.68 15.31 8.86
C THR A 47 8.73 14.17 7.86
N ILE A 48 8.22 13.00 8.22
CA ILE A 48 8.15 11.84 7.34
C ILE A 48 6.87 11.94 6.53
N VAL A 49 6.99 11.95 5.22
CA VAL A 49 5.86 12.02 4.29
C VAL A 49 5.46 10.61 3.89
N ILE A 50 4.23 10.21 4.22
CA ILE A 50 3.69 8.89 3.90
C ILE A 50 2.62 9.01 2.82
N GLY A 51 2.78 8.27 1.73
CA GLY A 51 1.81 8.20 0.64
C GLY A 51 0.95 6.93 0.68
N SER A 52 -0.17 6.95 -0.06
CA SER A 52 -0.95 5.76 -0.38
C SER A 52 -1.51 5.77 -1.80
N GLN A 53 -1.79 4.58 -2.32
CA GLN A 53 -2.60 4.42 -3.52
C GLN A 53 -4.05 4.88 -3.27
N ALA A 54 -4.79 5.17 -4.36
CA ALA A 54 -6.23 5.41 -4.30
C ALA A 54 -7.00 4.07 -4.19
N TYR A 55 -6.73 3.34 -3.13
CA TYR A 55 -7.27 2.02 -2.83
C TYR A 55 -7.41 1.84 -1.33
N TYR A 56 -8.59 1.46 -0.85
CA TYR A 56 -8.92 1.45 0.58
C TYR A 56 -7.96 0.63 1.45
N SER A 57 -7.54 -0.55 1.00
CA SER A 57 -6.62 -1.42 1.73
C SER A 57 -5.25 -0.76 1.92
N ASN A 58 -4.74 -0.12 0.87
CA ASN A 58 -3.45 0.56 0.91
C ASN A 58 -3.49 1.81 1.81
N GLU A 59 -4.61 2.55 1.81
CA GLU A 59 -4.81 3.70 2.70
C GLU A 59 -4.83 3.27 4.18
N ILE A 60 -5.47 2.14 4.52
CA ILE A 60 -5.45 1.60 5.88
C ILE A 60 -4.03 1.27 6.33
N ILE A 61 -3.24 0.59 5.49
CA ILE A 61 -1.85 0.23 5.80
C ILE A 61 -1.01 1.49 5.98
N ALA A 62 -1.17 2.49 5.09
CA ALA A 62 -0.47 3.77 5.22
C ALA A 62 -0.82 4.50 6.52
N GLU A 63 -2.08 4.46 6.93
CA GLU A 63 -2.52 5.05 8.20
C GLU A 63 -1.97 4.30 9.41
N ILE A 64 -1.85 2.96 9.35
CA ILE A 64 -1.18 2.16 10.38
C ILE A 64 0.29 2.58 10.52
N TYR A 65 1.02 2.72 9.39
CA TYR A 65 2.40 3.20 9.42
C TYR A 65 2.50 4.60 10.03
N ALA A 66 1.60 5.51 9.63
CA ALA A 66 1.56 6.88 10.14
C ALA A 66 1.39 6.93 11.65
N GLN A 67 0.39 6.25 12.19
CA GLN A 67 0.11 6.24 13.62
C GLN A 67 1.19 5.51 14.43
N ALA A 68 1.78 4.42 13.90
CA ALA A 68 2.89 3.73 14.56
C ALA A 68 4.11 4.65 14.71
N LEU A 69 4.44 5.41 13.65
CA LEU A 69 5.55 6.37 13.69
C LEU A 69 5.24 7.55 14.61
N GLU A 70 4.02 8.07 14.61
CA GLU A 70 3.57 9.11 15.56
C GLU A 70 3.65 8.62 17.01
N GLY A 71 3.26 7.38 17.28
CA GLY A 71 3.40 6.72 18.58
C GLY A 71 4.87 6.61 19.03
N ALA A 72 5.79 6.42 18.09
CA ALA A 72 7.23 6.40 18.33
C ALA A 72 7.86 7.81 18.43
N GLY A 73 7.08 8.89 18.23
CA GLY A 73 7.51 10.28 18.40
C GLY A 73 7.96 10.98 17.13
N PHE A 74 7.76 10.39 15.96
CA PHE A 74 8.02 11.04 14.67
C PHE A 74 6.89 12.03 14.32
N THR A 75 7.23 13.02 13.50
CA THR A 75 6.23 13.90 12.87
C THR A 75 5.91 13.35 11.48
N VAL A 76 4.63 13.16 11.19
CA VAL A 76 4.17 12.54 9.94
C VAL A 76 3.28 13.52 9.16
N ASP A 77 3.47 13.56 7.83
CA ASP A 77 2.58 14.20 6.87
C ASP A 77 1.95 13.12 5.97
N ARG A 78 0.64 13.16 5.81
CA ARG A 78 -0.14 12.15 5.07
C ARG A 78 -0.51 12.66 3.69
N GLN A 79 -0.03 11.98 2.65
CA GLN A 79 -0.38 12.23 1.25
C GLN A 79 -1.07 11.00 0.66
N PHE A 80 -2.31 10.76 1.06
CA PHE A 80 -3.05 9.56 0.71
C PHE A 80 -3.85 9.72 -0.58
N ASN A 81 -4.28 8.59 -1.16
CA ASN A 81 -5.12 8.52 -2.36
C ASN A 81 -4.51 9.18 -3.59
N ILE A 82 -3.19 9.04 -3.81
CA ILE A 82 -2.45 9.70 -4.91
C ILE A 82 -2.83 9.11 -6.28
N GLY A 83 -3.21 7.84 -6.33
CA GLY A 83 -3.54 7.16 -7.59
C GLY A 83 -2.78 5.85 -7.79
N GLN A 84 -2.47 5.53 -9.03
CA GLN A 84 -1.77 4.30 -9.42
C GLN A 84 -0.24 4.50 -9.39
N ARG A 85 0.53 3.39 -9.46
CA ARG A 85 2.00 3.35 -9.32
C ARG A 85 2.71 4.37 -10.22
N ASP A 86 2.34 4.48 -11.48
CA ASP A 86 2.94 5.45 -12.41
C ASP A 86 2.80 6.91 -11.94
N THR A 87 1.82 7.20 -11.08
CA THR A 87 1.56 8.56 -10.59
C THR A 87 2.42 8.90 -9.37
N TYR A 88 2.60 7.97 -8.43
CA TYR A 88 3.33 8.26 -7.18
C TYR A 88 4.80 7.87 -7.20
N MET A 89 5.21 6.93 -8.06
CA MET A 89 6.61 6.48 -8.11
C MET A 89 7.62 7.63 -8.30
N PRO A 90 7.37 8.62 -9.19
CA PRO A 90 8.28 9.77 -9.31
C PRO A 90 8.48 10.55 -7.99
N SER A 91 7.45 10.61 -7.12
CA SER A 91 7.55 11.31 -5.84
C SER A 91 8.33 10.52 -4.78
N LEU A 92 8.39 9.20 -4.90
CA LEU A 92 9.29 8.36 -4.11
C LEU A 92 10.73 8.49 -4.58
N GLU A 93 10.95 8.47 -5.90
CA GLU A 93 12.28 8.60 -6.51
C GLU A 93 12.91 9.98 -6.26
N ASP A 94 12.12 11.05 -6.18
CA ASP A 94 12.62 12.41 -5.91
C ASP A 94 12.64 12.78 -4.42
N GLY A 95 12.17 11.89 -3.53
CA GLY A 95 12.15 12.06 -2.09
C GLY A 95 11.07 13.03 -1.58
N SER A 96 10.02 13.31 -2.38
CA SER A 96 8.85 14.08 -1.92
C SER A 96 7.90 13.22 -1.05
N ILE A 97 7.98 11.90 -1.19
CA ILE A 97 7.35 10.89 -0.34
C ILE A 97 8.46 10.00 0.21
N ASP A 98 8.43 9.76 1.51
CA ASP A 98 9.47 9.01 2.22
C ASP A 98 9.11 7.54 2.44
N LEU A 99 7.83 7.22 2.62
CA LEU A 99 7.34 5.89 2.94
C LEU A 99 6.01 5.60 2.22
N PHE A 100 5.88 4.38 1.70
CA PHE A 100 4.71 3.96 0.95
C PHE A 100 4.45 2.46 1.15
N PRO A 101 3.21 2.03 1.47
CA PRO A 101 2.87 0.60 1.43
C PRO A 101 2.80 0.12 -0.01
N GLU A 102 3.60 -0.86 -0.34
CA GLU A 102 3.68 -1.47 -1.64
C GLU A 102 3.48 -2.99 -1.55
N TYR A 103 3.53 -3.66 -2.68
CA TYR A 103 3.32 -5.10 -2.81
C TYR A 103 4.47 -5.69 -3.62
N THR A 104 5.18 -6.66 -3.04
CA THR A 104 6.48 -7.13 -3.55
C THR A 104 6.43 -7.55 -5.02
N GLY A 105 5.48 -8.39 -5.41
CA GLY A 105 5.40 -8.89 -6.77
C GLY A 105 5.02 -7.83 -7.80
N ASN A 106 4.01 -7.01 -7.47
CA ASN A 106 3.57 -5.94 -8.35
C ASN A 106 4.64 -4.85 -8.53
N LEU A 107 5.43 -4.59 -7.47
CA LEU A 107 6.53 -3.63 -7.53
C LEU A 107 7.72 -4.20 -8.30
N LEU A 108 8.05 -5.48 -8.09
CA LEU A 108 9.08 -6.15 -8.86
C LEU A 108 8.76 -6.16 -10.36
N GLN A 109 7.54 -6.52 -10.75
CA GLN A 109 7.14 -6.51 -12.16
C GLN A 109 7.15 -5.10 -12.78
N PHE A 110 7.00 -4.06 -12.00
CA PHE A 110 7.11 -2.69 -12.48
C PHE A 110 8.54 -2.36 -12.91
N PHE A 111 9.54 -2.80 -12.16
CA PHE A 111 10.96 -2.58 -12.48
C PHE A 111 11.55 -3.67 -13.38
N GLU A 112 11.13 -4.93 -13.20
CA GLU A 112 11.57 -6.10 -13.97
C GLU A 112 10.37 -6.90 -14.51
N PRO A 113 9.77 -6.48 -15.63
CA PRO A 113 8.58 -7.14 -16.19
C PRO A 113 8.77 -8.61 -16.54
N ASP A 114 10.00 -9.02 -16.84
CA ASP A 114 10.36 -10.39 -17.26
C ASP A 114 10.91 -11.24 -16.10
N THR A 115 10.64 -10.85 -14.85
CA THR A 115 11.08 -11.63 -13.68
C THR A 115 10.55 -13.05 -13.71
N THR A 116 11.36 -13.99 -13.23
CA THR A 116 10.99 -15.40 -13.08
C THR A 116 10.86 -15.83 -11.62
N ALA A 117 11.04 -14.88 -10.68
CA ALA A 117 10.81 -15.13 -9.26
C ALA A 117 9.31 -15.28 -9.01
N THR A 118 8.91 -16.30 -8.24
CA THR A 118 7.49 -16.55 -7.92
C THR A 118 7.22 -16.71 -6.43
N THR A 119 8.20 -17.27 -5.69
CA THR A 119 8.03 -17.46 -4.23
C THR A 119 8.23 -16.14 -3.46
N PRO A 120 7.64 -15.98 -2.26
CA PRO A 120 7.79 -14.77 -1.46
C PRO A 120 9.25 -14.34 -1.24
N ASP A 121 10.12 -15.29 -0.89
CA ASP A 121 11.53 -15.00 -0.59
C ASP A 121 12.32 -14.63 -1.86
N ASP A 122 12.09 -15.33 -2.97
CA ASP A 122 12.76 -15.02 -4.24
C ASP A 122 12.30 -13.67 -4.82
N VAL A 123 10.99 -13.38 -4.73
CA VAL A 123 10.42 -12.11 -5.18
C VAL A 123 10.97 -10.95 -4.35
N TYR A 124 11.02 -11.11 -3.04
CA TYR A 124 11.56 -10.07 -2.15
C TYR A 124 13.05 -9.82 -2.42
N ALA A 125 13.85 -10.88 -2.58
CA ALA A 125 15.27 -10.74 -2.91
C ALA A 125 15.49 -10.08 -4.28
N ALA A 126 14.73 -10.48 -5.30
CA ALA A 126 14.79 -9.87 -6.61
C ALA A 126 14.35 -8.40 -6.59
N LEU A 127 13.32 -8.07 -5.81
CA LEU A 127 12.86 -6.69 -5.64
C LEU A 127 13.95 -5.80 -5.04
N GLN A 128 14.66 -6.27 -4.00
CA GLN A 128 15.76 -5.52 -3.39
C GLN A 128 16.87 -5.19 -4.39
N GLU A 129 17.11 -6.08 -5.37
CA GLU A 129 18.11 -5.87 -6.43
C GLU A 129 17.60 -4.94 -7.56
N ALA A 130 16.28 -4.94 -7.80
CA ALA A 130 15.65 -4.19 -8.89
C ALA A 130 15.35 -2.71 -8.55
N LEU A 131 15.34 -2.36 -7.26
CA LEU A 131 15.03 -0.99 -6.83
C LEU A 131 16.10 0.01 -7.31
N PRO A 132 15.69 1.22 -7.73
CA PRO A 132 16.62 2.27 -8.09
C PRO A 132 17.38 2.79 -6.86
N ASP A 133 18.55 3.38 -7.12
CA ASP A 133 19.35 4.08 -6.08
C ASP A 133 18.44 5.08 -5.32
N GLY A 134 18.54 5.09 -4.00
CA GLY A 134 17.76 5.99 -3.13
C GLY A 134 16.46 5.40 -2.60
N LEU A 135 16.01 4.26 -3.11
CA LEU A 135 14.87 3.50 -2.57
C LEU A 135 15.33 2.17 -1.99
N THR A 136 14.65 1.74 -0.96
CA THR A 136 14.80 0.40 -0.38
C THR A 136 13.46 -0.10 0.14
N VAL A 137 13.38 -1.39 0.47
CA VAL A 137 12.23 -1.98 1.17
C VAL A 137 12.66 -2.44 2.55
N LEU A 138 11.77 -2.24 3.52
CA LEU A 138 11.89 -2.85 4.85
C LEU A 138 11.30 -4.27 4.83
N ASP A 139 11.25 -4.94 5.98
CA ASP A 139 10.78 -6.32 6.05
C ASP A 139 9.36 -6.48 5.48
N GLN A 140 9.20 -7.44 4.58
CA GLN A 140 7.88 -7.75 4.04
C GLN A 140 6.96 -8.37 5.11
N SER A 141 5.68 -8.10 5.00
CA SER A 141 4.64 -8.69 5.85
C SER A 141 4.25 -10.10 5.38
N PRO A 142 3.76 -10.98 6.26
CA PRO A 142 3.05 -12.19 5.83
C PRO A 142 1.78 -11.91 5.02
N ALA A 143 1.14 -10.74 5.22
CA ALA A 143 -0.07 -10.35 4.47
C ALA A 143 0.22 -10.17 2.98
N THR A 144 -0.72 -10.63 2.14
CA THR A 144 -0.66 -10.54 0.68
C THR A 144 -1.89 -9.82 0.15
N ASP A 145 -1.74 -9.18 -1.00
CA ASP A 145 -2.85 -8.68 -1.81
C ASP A 145 -2.51 -8.95 -3.28
N GLN A 146 -2.81 -10.16 -3.74
CA GLN A 146 -2.48 -10.71 -5.05
C GLN A 146 -3.67 -11.46 -5.62
N ASP A 147 -3.64 -11.73 -6.93
CA ASP A 147 -4.59 -12.65 -7.52
C ASP A 147 -4.52 -14.01 -6.80
N SER A 148 -5.68 -14.61 -6.56
CA SER A 148 -5.78 -15.92 -5.91
C SER A 148 -7.01 -16.68 -6.38
N TYR A 149 -6.91 -18.01 -6.42
CA TYR A 149 -8.04 -18.84 -6.75
C TYR A 149 -8.83 -19.23 -5.50
N ASN A 150 -10.13 -18.97 -5.59
CA ASN A 150 -11.07 -19.16 -4.50
C ASN A 150 -12.22 -20.05 -4.94
N VAL A 151 -12.71 -20.85 -4.01
CA VAL A 151 -13.89 -21.70 -4.15
C VAL A 151 -14.84 -21.45 -2.98
N THR A 152 -16.11 -21.88 -3.06
CA THR A 152 -16.97 -21.86 -1.88
C THR A 152 -16.53 -22.93 -0.88
N ALA A 153 -16.74 -22.70 0.42
CA ALA A 153 -16.43 -23.69 1.48
C ALA A 153 -17.15 -25.04 1.22
N ALA A 154 -18.39 -25.00 0.74
CA ALA A 154 -19.14 -26.22 0.40
C ALA A 154 -18.48 -27.01 -0.73
N PHE A 155 -17.98 -26.33 -1.78
CA PHE A 155 -17.31 -26.98 -2.90
C PHE A 155 -15.95 -27.54 -2.47
N ALA A 156 -15.20 -26.78 -1.63
CA ALA A 156 -13.95 -27.27 -1.06
C ALA A 156 -14.13 -28.53 -0.22
N GLU A 157 -15.18 -28.58 0.61
CA GLU A 157 -15.51 -29.76 1.44
C GLU A 157 -15.93 -30.94 0.57
N GLU A 158 -16.79 -30.73 -0.44
CA GLU A 158 -17.27 -31.79 -1.33
C GLU A 158 -16.16 -32.49 -2.09
N HIS A 159 -15.16 -31.73 -2.55
CA HIS A 159 -14.04 -32.21 -3.35
C HIS A 159 -12.74 -32.37 -2.58
N ASN A 160 -12.71 -32.08 -1.26
CA ASN A 160 -11.54 -32.11 -0.39
C ASN A 160 -10.40 -31.19 -0.92
N LEU A 161 -10.74 -29.96 -1.35
CA LEU A 161 -9.79 -29.02 -1.93
C LEU A 161 -9.09 -28.23 -0.84
N THR A 162 -7.77 -28.12 -0.94
CA THR A 162 -6.93 -27.25 -0.10
C THR A 162 -5.97 -26.43 -0.95
N SER A 163 -5.61 -26.93 -2.14
CA SER A 163 -4.67 -26.31 -3.05
C SER A 163 -5.17 -26.32 -4.50
N ILE A 164 -4.56 -25.53 -5.34
CA ILE A 164 -4.84 -25.51 -6.79
C ILE A 164 -4.57 -26.88 -7.41
N ALA A 165 -3.58 -27.62 -6.90
CA ALA A 165 -3.25 -28.97 -7.39
C ALA A 165 -4.43 -29.96 -7.23
N ASP A 166 -5.25 -29.82 -6.19
CA ASP A 166 -6.39 -30.71 -5.95
C ASP A 166 -7.50 -30.56 -7.01
N LEU A 167 -7.52 -29.44 -7.75
CA LEU A 167 -8.47 -29.20 -8.83
C LEU A 167 -8.26 -30.13 -10.04
N ALA A 168 -7.10 -30.75 -10.17
CA ALA A 168 -6.78 -31.65 -11.31
C ALA A 168 -7.73 -32.87 -11.39
N ASP A 169 -8.32 -33.26 -10.27
CA ASP A 169 -9.25 -34.39 -10.17
C ASP A 169 -10.72 -33.97 -10.30
N VAL A 170 -11.00 -32.69 -10.59
CA VAL A 170 -12.36 -32.13 -10.70
C VAL A 170 -12.70 -31.79 -12.14
N ASP A 171 -13.72 -32.44 -12.68
CA ASP A 171 -14.17 -32.19 -14.05
C ASP A 171 -15.16 -31.02 -14.15
N GLY A 172 -15.14 -30.34 -15.30
CA GLY A 172 -16.17 -29.36 -15.68
C GLY A 172 -16.05 -28.03 -14.98
N LEU A 173 -14.87 -27.67 -14.50
CA LEU A 173 -14.60 -26.41 -13.83
C LEU A 173 -14.82 -25.20 -14.76
N VAL A 174 -15.52 -24.21 -14.25
CA VAL A 174 -15.67 -22.88 -14.86
C VAL A 174 -14.91 -21.88 -13.98
N LEU A 175 -13.91 -21.24 -14.57
CA LEU A 175 -13.15 -20.16 -13.94
C LEU A 175 -13.77 -18.82 -14.29
N GLY A 176 -14.18 -18.05 -13.28
CA GLY A 176 -14.62 -16.67 -13.41
C GLY A 176 -13.54 -15.69 -12.99
N GLY A 177 -13.52 -14.52 -13.62
CA GLY A 177 -12.58 -13.44 -13.31
C GLY A 177 -12.72 -12.26 -14.27
N ALA A 178 -11.82 -11.29 -14.14
CA ALA A 178 -11.72 -10.17 -15.06
C ALA A 178 -11.42 -10.66 -16.49
N PRO A 179 -11.94 -9.99 -17.54
CA PRO A 179 -11.77 -10.46 -18.93
C PRO A 179 -10.31 -10.67 -19.35
N GLU A 180 -9.37 -9.88 -18.81
CA GLU A 180 -7.95 -9.99 -19.06
C GLU A 180 -7.31 -11.26 -18.51
N LEU A 181 -7.91 -11.91 -17.49
CA LEU A 181 -7.43 -13.16 -16.90
C LEU A 181 -7.31 -14.27 -17.95
N GLU A 182 -8.17 -14.28 -18.97
CA GLU A 182 -8.08 -15.27 -20.07
C GLU A 182 -6.69 -15.34 -20.71
N LYS A 183 -5.96 -14.21 -20.69
CA LYS A 183 -4.63 -14.07 -21.33
C LYS A 183 -3.48 -13.93 -20.35
N ARG A 184 -3.77 -13.90 -19.05
CA ARG A 184 -2.72 -13.81 -18.04
C ARG A 184 -1.95 -15.13 -17.91
N PRO A 185 -0.66 -15.09 -17.54
CA PRO A 185 0.15 -16.31 -17.34
C PRO A 185 -0.47 -17.26 -16.30
N TYR A 186 -1.18 -16.72 -15.33
CA TYR A 186 -1.87 -17.45 -14.27
C TYR A 186 -3.35 -17.75 -14.58
N GLY A 187 -3.82 -17.44 -15.79
CA GLY A 187 -5.17 -17.76 -16.25
C GLY A 187 -5.32 -19.23 -16.69
N PRO A 188 -6.31 -19.52 -17.58
CA PRO A 188 -6.60 -20.90 -18.01
C PRO A 188 -5.39 -21.66 -18.55
N THR A 189 -4.52 -20.98 -19.29
CA THR A 189 -3.29 -21.60 -19.84
C THR A 189 -2.32 -21.96 -18.72
N GLY A 190 -2.09 -21.07 -17.75
CA GLY A 190 -1.20 -21.35 -16.61
C GLY A 190 -1.73 -22.49 -15.74
N LEU A 191 -3.03 -22.49 -15.42
CA LEU A 191 -3.65 -23.61 -14.70
C LEU A 191 -3.41 -24.94 -15.39
N LYS A 192 -3.52 -24.97 -16.72
CA LYS A 192 -3.26 -26.20 -17.51
C LYS A 192 -1.80 -26.60 -17.51
N ASP A 193 -0.91 -25.64 -17.74
CA ASP A 193 0.53 -25.90 -17.92
C ASP A 193 1.21 -26.27 -16.59
N VAL A 194 0.83 -25.62 -15.49
CA VAL A 194 1.45 -25.79 -14.16
C VAL A 194 0.80 -26.94 -13.38
N TYR A 195 -0.53 -26.95 -13.34
CA TYR A 195 -1.30 -27.88 -12.49
C TYR A 195 -2.04 -28.98 -13.26
N GLY A 196 -2.07 -28.92 -14.61
CA GLY A 196 -2.83 -29.86 -15.41
C GLY A 196 -4.35 -29.66 -15.34
N VAL A 197 -4.81 -28.56 -14.76
CA VAL A 197 -6.25 -28.25 -14.55
C VAL A 197 -6.85 -27.68 -15.81
N ASP A 198 -7.92 -28.29 -16.30
CA ASP A 198 -8.71 -27.81 -17.44
C ASP A 198 -9.90 -27.00 -16.96
N VAL A 199 -10.04 -25.75 -17.42
CA VAL A 199 -11.16 -24.88 -17.08
C VAL A 199 -11.82 -24.29 -18.33
N THR A 200 -13.12 -24.01 -18.25
CA THR A 200 -13.80 -23.10 -19.16
C THR A 200 -13.78 -21.71 -18.55
N PHE A 201 -13.32 -20.72 -19.30
CA PHE A 201 -13.29 -19.35 -18.79
C PHE A 201 -14.61 -18.61 -18.98
N SER A 202 -15.05 -17.89 -17.95
CA SER A 202 -16.22 -17.01 -17.96
C SER A 202 -15.83 -15.60 -17.50
N PRO A 203 -15.90 -14.57 -18.37
CA PRO A 203 -15.58 -13.20 -17.98
C PRO A 203 -16.70 -12.63 -17.09
N THR A 204 -16.50 -12.65 -15.80
CA THR A 204 -17.50 -12.23 -14.78
C THR A 204 -17.21 -10.84 -14.19
N ALA A 205 -15.99 -10.33 -14.31
CA ALA A 205 -15.58 -9.01 -13.83
C ALA A 205 -16.06 -8.73 -12.38
N ASP A 206 -16.74 -7.62 -12.14
CA ASP A 206 -17.20 -7.21 -10.81
C ASP A 206 -18.23 -8.16 -10.16
N THR A 207 -18.78 -9.11 -10.92
CA THR A 207 -19.75 -10.09 -10.41
C THR A 207 -19.14 -11.44 -10.07
N THR A 208 -17.83 -11.59 -10.14
CA THR A 208 -17.13 -12.89 -10.00
C THR A 208 -17.52 -13.64 -8.74
N VAL A 209 -17.50 -12.98 -7.59
CA VAL A 209 -17.87 -13.62 -6.31
C VAL A 209 -19.36 -13.96 -6.26
N ASP A 210 -20.23 -13.11 -6.79
CA ASP A 210 -21.68 -13.39 -6.82
C ASP A 210 -21.99 -14.60 -7.71
N GLU A 211 -21.30 -14.75 -8.86
CA GLU A 211 -21.43 -15.90 -9.76
C GLU A 211 -20.89 -17.18 -9.11
N LEU A 212 -19.80 -17.09 -8.32
CA LEU A 212 -19.27 -18.21 -7.55
C LEU A 212 -20.28 -18.69 -6.48
N VAL A 213 -20.79 -17.76 -5.69
CA VAL A 213 -21.77 -18.06 -4.63
C VAL A 213 -23.09 -18.59 -5.22
N ALA A 214 -23.48 -18.12 -6.40
CA ALA A 214 -24.65 -18.63 -7.12
C ALA A 214 -24.44 -20.01 -7.75
N GLY A 215 -23.18 -20.52 -7.80
CA GLY A 215 -22.84 -21.81 -8.40
C GLY A 215 -22.78 -21.80 -9.93
N ASN A 216 -22.77 -20.63 -10.56
CA ASN A 216 -22.63 -20.49 -12.02
C ASN A 216 -21.18 -20.71 -12.49
N ILE A 217 -20.21 -20.48 -11.60
CA ILE A 217 -18.79 -20.84 -11.74
C ILE A 217 -18.36 -21.64 -10.51
N GLN A 218 -17.27 -22.38 -10.58
CA GLN A 218 -16.74 -23.21 -9.49
C GLN A 218 -15.45 -22.66 -8.92
N LEU A 219 -14.70 -21.90 -9.71
CA LEU A 219 -13.42 -21.30 -9.37
C LEU A 219 -13.47 -19.81 -9.70
N ALA A 220 -13.05 -18.99 -8.78
CA ALA A 220 -13.03 -17.53 -8.92
C ALA A 220 -11.61 -16.97 -8.72
N ASP A 221 -11.20 -16.08 -9.60
CA ASP A 221 -10.04 -15.23 -9.40
C ASP A 221 -10.47 -14.02 -8.56
N VAL A 222 -9.92 -13.92 -7.35
CA VAL A 222 -10.24 -12.87 -6.36
C VAL A 222 -8.93 -12.45 -5.68
N TYR A 223 -8.76 -11.17 -5.42
CA TYR A 223 -7.59 -10.70 -4.67
C TYR A 223 -7.56 -11.28 -3.26
N SER A 224 -6.39 -11.73 -2.81
CA SER A 224 -6.22 -12.45 -1.53
C SER A 224 -6.59 -11.61 -0.29
N ALA A 225 -6.67 -10.30 -0.41
CA ALA A 225 -7.14 -9.39 0.65
C ALA A 225 -8.60 -8.94 0.50
N ASP A 226 -9.35 -9.51 -0.48
CA ASP A 226 -10.75 -9.11 -0.70
C ASP A 226 -11.62 -9.50 0.51
N PRO A 227 -12.38 -8.56 1.09
CA PRO A 227 -13.27 -8.83 2.22
C PRO A 227 -14.39 -9.83 1.91
N LEU A 228 -14.71 -10.05 0.62
CA LEU A 228 -15.71 -11.05 0.22
C LEU A 228 -15.25 -12.47 0.52
N ILE A 229 -13.94 -12.75 0.60
CA ILE A 229 -13.40 -14.05 1.03
C ILE A 229 -13.99 -14.41 2.39
N LYS A 230 -13.91 -13.50 3.35
CA LYS A 230 -14.45 -13.71 4.71
C LYS A 230 -15.97 -13.65 4.77
N THR A 231 -16.57 -12.65 4.12
CA THR A 231 -18.03 -12.40 4.24
C THR A 231 -18.89 -13.38 3.47
N LYS A 232 -18.33 -14.08 2.48
CA LYS A 232 -19.00 -15.11 1.67
C LYS A 232 -18.52 -16.52 1.97
N ASP A 233 -17.69 -16.70 3.01
CA ASP A 233 -17.15 -18.00 3.43
C ASP A 233 -16.47 -18.75 2.27
N LEU A 234 -15.53 -18.04 1.60
CA LEU A 234 -14.73 -18.60 0.53
C LEU A 234 -13.47 -19.25 1.10
N VAL A 235 -12.95 -20.22 0.37
CA VAL A 235 -11.67 -20.88 0.63
C VAL A 235 -10.69 -20.46 -0.46
N THR A 236 -9.63 -19.77 -0.09
CA THR A 236 -8.50 -19.51 -0.97
C THR A 236 -7.64 -20.77 -1.06
N LEU A 237 -7.39 -21.23 -2.28
CA LEU A 237 -6.57 -22.41 -2.53
C LEU A 237 -5.08 -22.06 -2.45
N GLU A 238 -4.30 -22.93 -1.80
CA GLU A 238 -2.85 -22.81 -1.77
C GLU A 238 -2.24 -22.99 -3.18
N ASP A 239 -1.17 -22.25 -3.45
CA ASP A 239 -0.44 -22.27 -4.73
C ASP A 239 0.98 -22.82 -4.55
N PRO A 240 1.16 -24.15 -4.38
CA PRO A 240 2.46 -24.74 -4.06
C PRO A 240 3.48 -24.68 -5.21
N GLU A 241 3.04 -24.51 -6.45
CA GLU A 241 3.92 -24.44 -7.63
C GLU A 241 4.21 -22.99 -8.06
N GLY A 242 3.65 -21.98 -7.35
CA GLY A 242 3.90 -20.57 -7.62
C GLY A 242 3.35 -20.09 -8.97
N LEU A 243 2.10 -20.43 -9.28
CA LEU A 243 1.40 -19.95 -10.48
C LEU A 243 1.21 -18.43 -10.42
N PHE A 244 0.87 -17.93 -9.23
CA PHE A 244 0.80 -16.50 -8.97
C PHE A 244 2.16 -15.97 -8.51
N LEU A 245 2.49 -14.77 -8.91
CA LEU A 245 3.62 -14.04 -8.37
C LEU A 245 3.29 -13.60 -6.94
N ALA A 246 4.05 -14.08 -5.97
CA ALA A 246 3.84 -13.68 -4.59
C ALA A 246 3.92 -12.15 -4.44
N SER A 247 2.93 -11.56 -3.79
CA SER A 247 2.82 -10.10 -3.63
C SER A 247 2.46 -9.74 -2.20
N ASN A 248 3.47 -9.83 -1.34
CA ASN A 248 3.37 -9.48 0.06
C ASN A 248 3.37 -7.97 0.25
N VAL A 249 2.64 -7.49 1.25
CA VAL A 249 2.72 -6.08 1.67
C VAL A 249 4.16 -5.79 2.11
N VAL A 250 4.74 -4.72 1.58
CA VAL A 250 6.12 -4.32 1.86
C VAL A 250 6.22 -2.81 2.00
N PRO A 251 6.93 -2.29 3.02
CA PRO A 251 7.19 -0.86 3.13
C PRO A 251 8.28 -0.45 2.14
N LEU A 252 7.93 0.33 1.11
CA LEU A 252 8.88 1.01 0.23
C LEU A 252 9.27 2.34 0.86
N VAL A 253 10.57 2.56 1.04
CA VAL A 253 11.07 3.69 1.84
C VAL A 253 12.26 4.36 1.15
N ASN A 254 12.39 5.67 1.37
CA ASN A 254 13.60 6.39 1.03
C ASN A 254 14.77 5.86 1.87
N ALA A 255 15.86 5.48 1.20
CA ALA A 255 17.02 4.86 1.84
C ALA A 255 17.66 5.72 2.95
N ASP A 256 17.55 7.05 2.84
CA ASP A 256 18.12 7.99 3.80
C ASP A 256 17.48 7.91 5.19
N ILE A 257 16.22 7.47 5.29
CA ILE A 257 15.49 7.36 6.56
C ILE A 257 15.20 5.91 6.97
N ALA A 258 15.53 4.94 6.13
CA ALA A 258 15.18 3.54 6.34
C ALA A 258 15.62 3.01 7.72
N ASP A 259 16.88 3.21 8.08
CA ASP A 259 17.43 2.75 9.37
C ASP A 259 16.76 3.42 10.58
N GLU A 260 16.26 4.66 10.42
CA GLU A 260 15.62 5.42 11.51
C GLU A 260 14.25 4.89 11.87
N ILE A 261 13.50 4.38 10.89
CA ILE A 261 12.12 3.93 11.05
C ILE A 261 11.96 2.40 11.05
N ALA A 262 13.02 1.65 10.70
CA ALA A 262 12.96 0.21 10.50
C ALA A 262 12.36 -0.57 11.68
N ASP A 263 12.79 -0.28 12.90
CA ASP A 263 12.30 -1.03 14.08
C ASP A 263 10.78 -0.89 14.26
N VAL A 264 10.23 0.30 14.02
CA VAL A 264 8.79 0.58 14.15
C VAL A 264 8.00 -0.09 13.03
N ILE A 265 8.44 0.11 11.78
CA ILE A 265 7.71 -0.38 10.61
C ILE A 265 7.81 -1.90 10.47
N ASN A 266 8.97 -2.50 10.78
CA ASN A 266 9.12 -3.95 10.75
C ASN A 266 8.25 -4.65 11.82
N ALA A 267 8.03 -4.00 12.98
CA ALA A 267 7.08 -4.52 13.97
C ALA A 267 5.64 -4.55 13.42
N VAL A 268 5.24 -3.52 12.67
CA VAL A 268 3.95 -3.50 11.96
C VAL A 268 3.89 -4.61 10.91
N SER A 269 4.93 -4.73 10.06
CA SER A 269 5.00 -5.77 9.03
C SER A 269 4.87 -7.17 9.63
N ALA A 270 5.56 -7.45 10.73
CA ALA A 270 5.52 -8.76 11.39
C ALA A 270 4.13 -9.11 11.98
N ALA A 271 3.35 -8.10 12.39
CA ALA A 271 2.03 -8.28 12.98
C ALA A 271 0.90 -8.39 11.95
N LEU A 272 1.11 -7.88 10.73
CA LEU A 272 0.08 -7.85 9.69
C LEU A 272 0.00 -9.20 8.97
N THR A 273 -0.98 -10.01 9.33
CA THR A 273 -1.25 -11.33 8.73
C THR A 273 -2.24 -11.24 7.56
N PRO A 274 -2.33 -12.27 6.68
CA PRO A 274 -3.34 -12.33 5.62
C PRO A 274 -4.76 -12.15 6.16
N GLU A 275 -5.13 -12.89 7.20
CA GLU A 275 -6.45 -12.82 7.83
C GLU A 275 -6.66 -11.46 8.52
N GLY A 276 -5.60 -10.87 9.06
CA GLY A 276 -5.59 -9.53 9.64
C GLY A 276 -5.94 -8.48 8.60
N LEU A 277 -5.29 -8.52 7.44
CA LEU A 277 -5.55 -7.57 6.36
C LEU A 277 -6.97 -7.70 5.80
N ILE A 278 -7.47 -8.93 5.60
CA ILE A 278 -8.87 -9.17 5.22
C ILE A 278 -9.83 -8.58 6.27
N ALA A 279 -9.53 -8.75 7.56
CA ALA A 279 -10.38 -8.20 8.63
C ALA A 279 -10.43 -6.67 8.60
N LEU A 280 -9.29 -6.00 8.42
CA LEU A 280 -9.21 -4.54 8.27
C LEU A 280 -10.02 -4.07 7.06
N ASN A 281 -9.94 -4.79 5.94
CA ASN A 281 -10.69 -4.49 4.74
C ASN A 281 -12.21 -4.67 4.92
N VAL A 282 -12.65 -5.65 5.74
CA VAL A 282 -14.06 -5.79 6.15
C VAL A 282 -14.52 -4.58 6.95
N GLU A 283 -13.74 -4.13 7.92
CA GLU A 283 -14.08 -2.95 8.74
C GLU A 283 -14.27 -1.69 7.87
N SER A 284 -13.43 -1.52 6.84
CA SER A 284 -13.54 -0.39 5.92
C SER A 284 -14.75 -0.51 4.99
N THR A 285 -14.89 -1.65 4.31
CA THR A 285 -15.85 -1.78 3.19
C THR A 285 -17.25 -2.18 3.63
N VAL A 286 -17.37 -2.98 4.70
CA VAL A 286 -18.64 -3.51 5.22
C VAL A 286 -19.12 -2.67 6.39
N ASP A 287 -18.26 -2.42 7.38
CA ASP A 287 -18.63 -1.69 8.59
C ASP A 287 -18.52 -0.17 8.43
N GLN A 288 -17.96 0.29 7.29
CA GLN A 288 -17.84 1.71 6.90
C GLN A 288 -17.06 2.54 7.93
N ARG A 289 -16.06 1.92 8.57
CA ARG A 289 -15.16 2.62 9.50
C ARG A 289 -14.12 3.44 8.73
N SER A 290 -13.63 4.50 9.37
CA SER A 290 -12.55 5.30 8.80
C SER A 290 -11.20 4.57 8.91
N PRO A 291 -10.26 4.76 7.96
CA PRO A 291 -8.90 4.23 8.07
C PRO A 291 -8.19 4.61 9.37
N GLU A 292 -8.43 5.85 9.86
CA GLU A 292 -7.87 6.36 11.12
C GLU A 292 -8.32 5.55 12.33
N ASP A 293 -9.63 5.27 12.46
CA ASP A 293 -10.18 4.49 13.57
C ASP A 293 -9.76 3.02 13.48
N ILE A 294 -9.71 2.45 12.27
CA ILE A 294 -9.25 1.08 12.03
C ILE A 294 -7.79 0.92 12.45
N ALA A 295 -6.91 1.80 11.97
CA ALA A 295 -5.48 1.77 12.28
C ALA A 295 -5.22 1.89 13.78
N LYS A 296 -5.91 2.80 14.45
CA LYS A 296 -5.78 3.03 15.87
C LYS A 296 -6.13 1.79 16.70
N ASP A 297 -7.26 1.17 16.42
CA ASP A 297 -7.71 -0.01 17.15
C ASP A 297 -6.77 -1.19 16.86
N TRP A 298 -6.36 -1.38 15.60
CA TRP A 298 -5.45 -2.44 15.22
C TRP A 298 -4.07 -2.33 15.92
N LEU A 299 -3.50 -1.11 15.97
CA LEU A 299 -2.23 -0.87 16.67
C LEU A 299 -2.36 -1.16 18.18
N ALA A 300 -3.46 -0.76 18.81
CA ALA A 300 -3.71 -1.03 20.21
C ALA A 300 -3.84 -2.53 20.49
N ASP A 301 -4.57 -3.27 19.64
CA ASP A 301 -4.78 -4.71 19.79
C ASP A 301 -3.48 -5.51 19.60
N ASN A 302 -2.54 -5.00 18.80
CA ASN A 302 -1.23 -5.62 18.56
C ASN A 302 -0.12 -5.09 19.49
N GLY A 303 -0.42 -4.13 20.38
CA GLY A 303 0.55 -3.56 21.32
C GLY A 303 1.63 -2.69 20.65
N LEU A 304 1.26 -2.02 19.54
CA LEU A 304 2.14 -1.19 18.72
C LEU A 304 1.80 0.32 18.78
N SER A 305 0.92 0.72 19.72
CA SER A 305 0.48 2.11 19.91
C SER A 305 1.36 2.87 20.91
#